data_8d5fcdf8dc24177100975af038f01423
#
_entry.id   8d5fcdf8dc24177100975af038f01423
#
_cell.length_a   1.000
_cell.length_b   1.000
_cell.length_c   1.000
_cell.angle_alpha   90.00
_cell.angle_beta   90.00
_cell.angle_gamma   90.00
#
_symmetry.space_group_name_H-M   'P 1'
#
loop_
_entity.id
_entity.type
_entity.pdbx_description
1 polymer ?
#
loop_
_entity_poly.entity_id
_entity_poly.type
_entity_poly.pdbx_seq_one_letter_code
_entity_poly.pdbx_strand_id
1 'polypeptide(L)'
;MSDLTNSKFVGTWKPVSIEFLGNKGDFTSESRLVIKADGTAIMSSPDEAEEDRKAFIWKETDYGVFLDGKNDFKLKYTDDVLYLKFLGVSIGYKKED
;
A
#
# COMPACT_ATOMS: atom_id res chain seq x y z
N MET A 1 1.03 -21.13 12.31
CA MET A 1 0.08 -20.31 11.56
C MET A 1 0.27 -18.85 11.94
N SER A 2 0.46 -17.98 10.97
CA SER A 2 0.65 -16.58 11.27
C SER A 2 -0.68 -15.93 11.59
N ASP A 3 -0.66 -15.07 12.61
CA ASP A 3 -1.84 -14.29 12.99
C ASP A 3 -1.70 -12.90 12.41
N LEU A 4 -2.46 -12.60 11.34
CA LEU A 4 -2.36 -11.35 10.64
C LEU A 4 -2.82 -10.16 11.48
N THR A 5 -3.61 -10.38 12.54
CA THR A 5 -4.06 -9.29 13.40
C THR A 5 -2.91 -8.63 14.15
N ASN A 6 -1.79 -9.35 14.31
CA ASN A 6 -0.62 -8.81 14.99
C ASN A 6 0.43 -8.26 14.03
N SER A 7 0.14 -8.24 12.73
CA SER A 7 1.07 -7.71 11.77
C SER A 7 1.15 -6.19 11.86
N LYS A 8 2.36 -5.67 11.80
CA LYS A 8 2.59 -4.22 11.78
C LYS A 8 2.03 -3.55 10.52
N PHE A 9 1.71 -4.35 9.51
CA PHE A 9 1.20 -3.81 8.24
C PHE A 9 -0.32 -3.61 8.25
N VAL A 10 -1.03 -4.16 9.23
CA VAL A 10 -2.47 -3.96 9.34
C VAL A 10 -2.76 -2.52 9.71
N GLY A 11 -3.62 -1.85 8.94
CA GLY A 11 -4.00 -0.48 9.20
C GLY A 11 -4.24 0.28 7.91
N THR A 12 -4.42 1.58 8.04
CA THR A 12 -4.63 2.48 6.92
C THR A 12 -3.34 3.22 6.61
N TRP A 13 -2.97 3.22 5.33
CA TRP A 13 -1.73 3.84 4.87
C TRP A 13 -2.06 4.97 3.90
N LYS A 14 -1.38 6.11 4.05
CA LYS A 14 -1.58 7.28 3.19
C LYS A 14 -0.31 7.57 2.41
N PRO A 15 -0.44 8.03 1.15
CA PRO A 15 0.75 8.41 0.38
C PRO A 15 1.35 9.70 0.93
N VAL A 16 2.68 9.72 1.03
CA VAL A 16 3.41 10.88 1.57
C VAL A 16 4.52 11.33 0.65
N SER A 17 4.95 10.49 -0.29
CA SER A 17 6.02 10.85 -1.21
C SER A 17 5.85 10.16 -2.54
N ILE A 18 6.46 10.73 -3.58
CA ILE A 18 6.47 10.13 -4.91
C ILE A 18 7.86 10.34 -5.50
N GLU A 19 8.36 9.32 -6.21
CA GLU A 19 9.62 9.40 -6.92
C GLU A 19 9.40 8.96 -8.36
N PHE A 20 9.85 9.78 -9.30
CA PHE A 20 9.68 9.52 -10.71
C PHE A 20 10.95 9.93 -11.44
N LEU A 21 11.57 8.99 -12.16
CA LEU A 21 12.80 9.21 -12.89
C LEU A 21 13.91 9.81 -12.03
N GLY A 22 14.01 9.36 -10.78
CA GLY A 22 15.04 9.84 -9.86
C GLY A 22 14.71 11.14 -9.15
N ASN A 23 13.59 11.77 -9.50
CA ASN A 23 13.14 13.00 -8.82
C ASN A 23 12.14 12.64 -7.73
N LYS A 24 12.49 12.95 -6.50
CA LYS A 24 11.66 12.64 -5.34
C LYS A 24 11.03 13.91 -4.79
N GLY A 25 9.76 13.83 -4.44
CA GLY A 25 9.07 14.96 -3.87
C GLY A 25 7.96 14.53 -2.93
N ASP A 26 7.39 15.51 -2.26
CA ASP A 26 6.25 15.27 -1.39
C ASP A 26 5.02 15.00 -2.24
N PHE A 27 4.19 14.09 -1.77
CA PHE A 27 2.97 13.73 -2.49
C PHE A 27 1.84 13.56 -1.48
N THR A 28 0.78 14.32 -1.67
CA THR A 28 -0.41 14.19 -0.83
C THR A 28 -1.59 13.81 -1.71
N SER A 29 -2.40 12.90 -1.22
CA SER A 29 -3.58 12.44 -1.94
C SER A 29 -4.58 11.93 -0.92
N GLU A 30 -5.86 11.99 -1.26
CA GLU A 30 -6.90 11.44 -0.42
C GLU A 30 -7.08 9.94 -0.64
N SER A 31 -6.31 9.36 -1.58
CA SER A 31 -6.33 7.91 -1.74
C SER A 31 -5.72 7.24 -0.51
N ARG A 32 -6.14 6.01 -0.27
CA ARG A 32 -5.68 5.25 0.90
C ARG A 32 -5.47 3.79 0.52
N LEU A 33 -4.48 3.18 1.16
CA LEU A 33 -4.27 1.75 1.11
C LEU A 33 -4.65 1.20 2.47
N VAL A 34 -5.69 0.37 2.51
CA VAL A 34 -6.18 -0.21 3.76
C VAL A 34 -5.80 -1.69 3.77
N ILE A 35 -4.98 -2.08 4.73
CA ILE A 35 -4.54 -3.47 4.90
C ILE A 35 -5.28 -4.03 6.10
N LYS A 36 -6.06 -5.08 5.87
CA LYS A 36 -6.95 -5.64 6.89
C LYS A 36 -6.40 -6.92 7.47
N ALA A 37 -6.74 -7.18 8.71
CA ALA A 37 -6.30 -8.37 9.44
C ALA A 37 -6.87 -9.67 8.86
N ASP A 38 -7.92 -9.59 8.06
CA ASP A 38 -8.53 -10.78 7.45
C ASP A 38 -7.79 -11.26 6.19
N GLY A 39 -6.69 -10.62 5.83
CA GLY A 39 -5.92 -11.00 4.66
C GLY A 39 -6.26 -10.24 3.41
N THR A 40 -7.16 -9.27 3.49
CA THR A 40 -7.54 -8.45 2.33
C THR A 40 -6.96 -7.05 2.45
N ALA A 41 -6.80 -6.38 1.30
CA ALA A 41 -6.35 -5.01 1.23
C ALA A 41 -7.14 -4.29 0.16
N ILE A 42 -7.35 -3.00 0.35
CA ILE A 42 -8.14 -2.19 -0.57
C ILE A 42 -7.38 -0.91 -0.87
N MET A 43 -7.26 -0.59 -2.16
CA MET A 43 -6.80 0.72 -2.60
C MET A 43 -8.02 1.54 -2.99
N SER A 44 -8.21 2.67 -2.33
CA SER A 44 -9.37 3.52 -2.58
C SER A 44 -8.93 4.92 -2.98
N SER A 45 -9.76 5.57 -3.76
CA SER A 45 -9.56 6.94 -4.18
C SER A 45 -10.88 7.68 -4.01
N PRO A 46 -10.85 8.98 -3.65
CA PRO A 46 -12.10 9.71 -3.42
C PRO A 46 -12.96 9.84 -4.68
N ASP A 47 -12.35 9.72 -5.86
CA ASP A 47 -13.06 9.85 -7.12
C ASP A 47 -13.61 8.52 -7.63
N GLU A 48 -13.33 7.42 -6.94
CA GLU A 48 -13.80 6.10 -7.35
C GLU A 48 -15.06 5.72 -6.60
N ALA A 49 -16.03 5.15 -7.33
CA ALA A 49 -17.16 4.53 -6.70
C ALA A 49 -16.68 3.33 -5.88
N GLU A 50 -17.43 2.98 -4.83
CA GLU A 50 -17.03 1.88 -3.95
C GLU A 50 -16.83 0.58 -4.72
N GLU A 51 -17.66 0.32 -5.71
CA GLU A 51 -17.58 -0.87 -6.56
C GLU A 51 -16.34 -0.90 -7.46
N ASP A 52 -15.72 0.26 -7.70
CA ASP A 52 -14.52 0.35 -8.54
C ASP A 52 -13.24 0.29 -7.73
N ARG A 53 -13.33 0.19 -6.41
CA ARG A 53 -12.15 0.11 -5.56
C ARG A 53 -11.41 -1.18 -5.83
N LYS A 54 -10.08 -1.07 -5.90
CA LYS A 54 -9.24 -2.23 -6.16
C LYS A 54 -9.06 -3.02 -4.88
N ALA A 55 -9.40 -4.30 -4.94
CA ALA A 55 -9.27 -5.21 -3.81
C ALA A 55 -8.18 -6.22 -4.08
N PHE A 56 -7.42 -6.55 -3.03
CA PHE A 56 -6.29 -7.46 -3.11
C PHE A 56 -6.30 -8.41 -1.93
N ILE A 57 -5.57 -9.51 -2.10
CA ILE A 57 -5.22 -10.38 -0.98
C ILE A 57 -3.75 -10.06 -0.67
N TRP A 58 -3.44 -9.76 0.58
CA TRP A 58 -2.09 -9.37 0.92
C TRP A 58 -1.38 -10.45 1.69
N LYS A 59 -0.06 -10.45 1.57
CA LYS A 59 0.81 -11.37 2.31
C LYS A 59 1.98 -10.58 2.85
N GLU A 60 2.38 -10.90 4.06
CA GLU A 60 3.59 -10.33 4.62
C GLU A 60 4.78 -11.11 4.10
N THR A 61 5.80 -10.38 3.67
CA THR A 61 7.02 -10.97 3.10
C THR A 61 8.23 -10.43 3.84
N ASP A 62 9.40 -10.96 3.50
CA ASP A 62 10.65 -10.48 4.10
C ASP A 62 11.04 -9.08 3.63
N TYR A 63 10.49 -8.60 2.52
CA TYR A 63 10.75 -7.22 2.06
C TYR A 63 9.63 -6.26 2.46
N GLY A 64 8.46 -6.74 2.83
CA GLY A 64 7.32 -5.89 3.18
C GLY A 64 6.00 -6.57 2.93
N VAL A 65 5.27 -6.11 1.92
CA VAL A 65 3.93 -6.59 1.63
C VAL A 65 3.80 -6.93 0.15
N PHE A 66 3.17 -8.05 -0.14
CA PHE A 66 2.82 -8.45 -1.49
C PHE A 66 1.30 -8.34 -1.64
N LEU A 67 0.85 -7.62 -2.67
CA LEU A 67 -0.57 -7.50 -2.99
C LEU A 67 -0.88 -8.35 -4.21
N ASP A 68 -1.77 -9.31 -4.04
CA ASP A 68 -2.18 -10.24 -5.09
C ASP A 68 -3.62 -9.92 -5.50
N GLY A 69 -3.79 -9.54 -6.74
CA GLY A 69 -5.09 -9.19 -7.27
C GLY A 69 -5.07 -9.26 -8.79
N LYS A 70 -5.86 -8.42 -9.43
CA LYS A 70 -5.88 -8.35 -10.90
C LYS A 70 -4.49 -8.02 -11.42
N ASN A 71 -3.78 -7.15 -10.71
CA ASN A 71 -2.36 -6.88 -10.93
C ASN A 71 -1.65 -7.10 -9.60
N ASP A 72 -0.42 -7.62 -9.67
CA ASP A 72 0.37 -7.87 -8.48
C ASP A 72 1.25 -6.68 -8.17
N PHE A 73 1.38 -6.34 -6.90
CA PHE A 73 2.25 -5.25 -6.47
C PHE A 73 3.12 -5.71 -5.32
N LYS A 74 4.39 -5.31 -5.36
CA LYS A 74 5.33 -5.55 -4.28
C LYS A 74 5.62 -4.23 -3.59
N LEU A 75 5.37 -4.17 -2.30
CA LEU A 75 5.62 -2.97 -1.51
C LEU A 75 6.79 -3.25 -0.58
N LYS A 76 7.85 -2.47 -0.73
CA LYS A 76 9.04 -2.62 0.10
C LYS A 76 8.90 -1.74 1.34
N TYR A 77 9.14 -2.31 2.51
CA TYR A 77 9.05 -1.62 3.77
C TYR A 77 10.44 -1.17 4.22
N THR A 78 10.60 0.12 4.39
CA THR A 78 11.87 0.71 4.81
C THR A 78 11.57 1.97 5.63
N ASP A 79 12.15 2.06 6.84
CA ASP A 79 12.04 3.25 7.70
C ASP A 79 10.59 3.70 7.92
N ASP A 80 9.71 2.73 8.23
CA ASP A 80 8.30 2.96 8.50
C ASP A 80 7.49 3.40 7.29
N VAL A 81 8.03 3.22 6.08
CA VAL A 81 7.37 3.60 4.84
C VAL A 81 7.24 2.37 3.94
N LEU A 82 6.05 2.17 3.38
CA LEU A 82 5.83 1.15 2.34
C LEU A 82 5.96 1.83 0.98
N TYR A 83 6.87 1.33 0.16
CA TYR A 83 7.12 1.86 -1.18
C TYR A 83 6.49 0.98 -2.23
N LEU A 84 5.52 1.52 -2.97
CA LEU A 84 4.89 0.86 -4.09
C LEU A 84 5.58 1.32 -5.38
N LYS A 85 6.14 0.37 -6.13
CA LYS A 85 6.80 0.68 -7.41
C LYS A 85 5.92 0.21 -8.56
N PHE A 86 5.68 1.10 -9.50
CA PHE A 86 4.83 0.81 -10.64
C PHE A 86 5.23 1.70 -11.82
N LEU A 87 5.62 1.09 -12.93
CA LEU A 87 5.95 1.78 -14.18
C LEU A 87 6.94 2.95 -14.00
N GLY A 88 7.99 2.72 -13.22
CA GLY A 88 9.02 3.74 -13.01
C GLY A 88 8.67 4.77 -11.94
N VAL A 89 7.51 4.63 -11.33
CA VAL A 89 7.06 5.50 -10.25
C VAL A 89 7.14 4.74 -8.93
N SER A 90 7.62 5.40 -7.90
CA SER A 90 7.64 4.83 -6.55
C SER A 90 6.85 5.75 -5.63
N ILE A 91 5.84 5.20 -4.97
CA ILE A 91 5.00 5.96 -4.04
C ILE A 91 5.24 5.44 -2.63
N GLY A 92 5.60 6.35 -1.72
CA GLY A 92 5.80 6.00 -0.34
C GLY A 92 4.53 6.23 0.47
N TYR A 93 4.16 5.21 1.25
CA TYR A 93 2.97 5.26 2.11
C TYR A 93 3.40 5.18 3.56
N LYS A 94 2.83 6.03 4.40
CA LYS A 94 3.00 5.97 5.84
C LYS A 94 1.69 5.57 6.51
N LYS A 95 1.83 4.86 7.61
CA LYS A 95 0.66 4.40 8.34
C LYS A 95 -0.03 5.61 9.00
N GLU A 96 -1.33 5.66 8.82
CA GLU A 96 -2.17 6.71 9.41
C GLU A 96 -2.64 6.23 10.77
N ASP A 97 -2.35 7.00 11.80
CA ASP A 97 -2.77 6.64 13.16
C ASP A 97 -4.10 7.24 13.54
#